data_a23a937e8ee6736cef9b20d0aea8f018
#
_entry.id   a23a937e8ee6736cef9b20d0aea8f018
#
_cell.length_a   1.000
_cell.length_b   1.000
_cell.length_c   1.000
_cell.angle_alpha   90.00
_cell.angle_beta   90.00
_cell.angle_gamma   90.00
#
_symmetry.space_group_name_H-M   'P 1'
#
loop_
_entity.id
_entity.type
_entity.pdbx_description
1 polymer ?
#
loop_
_entity_poly.entity_id
_entity_poly.type
_entity_poly.pdbx_seq_one_letter_code
_entity_poly.pdbx_strand_id
1 'polypeptide(L)'
;STLLASSAASDVYKRQVDGEDWIIKFPSSYDSKDIGRQEYDYAMCAKECGIAMENVRLFSSERTKGYFGTKRFDRTNDSRSRRIHMVSTSGLLETSHRIPNLDYDILMQLTLQLTKSMEECEKLYRLMCFNVYAHNRDDHSKNFTYLYDEDEGCWKLSPAYDLTYSNSIGGEHATTVNGNGVNPELDDILVVAQKIGLNMTMARKTALNIRDCVN
;
A
#
# COMPACT_ATOMS: atom_id res chain seq x y z
N SER A 1 12.45 13.02 -8.69
CA SER A 1 12.54 12.02 -7.66
C SER A 1 11.55 10.89 -7.92
N THR A 2 12.09 9.76 -8.02
CA THR A 2 11.63 8.51 -8.61
C THR A 2 10.99 7.65 -7.52
N LEU A 3 9.68 7.73 -7.34
CA LEU A 3 9.01 7.02 -6.26
C LEU A 3 8.16 5.83 -6.70
N LEU A 4 8.28 5.37 -7.94
CA LEU A 4 7.53 4.20 -8.42
C LEU A 4 8.35 3.38 -9.41
N ALA A 5 9.55 3.01 -9.03
CA ALA A 5 10.37 2.10 -9.79
C ALA A 5 10.89 1.00 -8.87
N SER A 6 10.05 0.03 -8.54
CA SER A 6 10.49 -1.20 -7.91
C SER A 6 9.55 -2.37 -8.17
N SER A 7 9.10 -2.54 -9.39
CA SER A 7 8.88 -3.86 -9.95
C SER A 7 9.60 -3.88 -11.29
N ALA A 8 10.19 -5.00 -11.64
CA ALA A 8 10.99 -5.13 -12.84
C ALA A 8 10.20 -4.66 -14.06
N ALA A 9 10.62 -3.51 -14.63
CA ALA A 9 10.42 -3.13 -16.03
C ALA A 9 8.98 -2.99 -16.57
N SER A 10 7.99 -2.60 -15.77
CA SER A 10 6.78 -2.04 -16.36
C SER A 10 6.99 -0.55 -16.64
N ASP A 11 6.74 -0.10 -17.87
CA ASP A 11 6.78 1.32 -18.21
C ASP A 11 5.61 2.04 -17.52
N VAL A 12 5.93 3.00 -16.65
CA VAL A 12 4.94 3.80 -15.93
C VAL A 12 4.80 5.15 -16.62
N TYR A 13 3.61 5.44 -17.11
CA TYR A 13 3.32 6.73 -17.76
C TYR A 13 2.41 7.59 -16.89
N LYS A 14 2.78 8.85 -16.73
CA LYS A 14 1.97 9.88 -16.08
C LYS A 14 1.13 10.58 -17.15
N ARG A 15 -0.20 10.54 -17.01
CA ARG A 15 -1.15 11.11 -17.96
C ARG A 15 -2.21 11.93 -17.25
N GLN A 16 -2.73 12.95 -17.92
CA GLN A 16 -3.97 13.58 -17.53
C GLN A 16 -5.14 12.93 -18.26
N VAL A 17 -6.14 12.51 -17.49
CA VAL A 17 -7.38 11.94 -18.00
C VAL A 17 -8.53 12.67 -17.30
N ASP A 18 -9.43 13.24 -18.08
CA ASP A 18 -10.57 14.00 -17.56
C ASP A 18 -10.18 15.14 -16.58
N GLY A 19 -9.00 15.74 -16.79
CA GLY A 19 -8.47 16.79 -15.91
C GLY A 19 -7.80 16.32 -14.62
N GLU A 20 -7.72 15.02 -14.40
CA GLU A 20 -7.05 14.39 -13.25
C GLU A 20 -5.71 13.79 -13.64
N ASP A 21 -4.78 13.75 -12.70
CA ASP A 21 -3.47 13.15 -12.90
C ASP A 21 -3.51 11.64 -12.56
N TRP A 22 -3.14 10.82 -13.53
CA TRP A 22 -3.14 9.37 -13.44
C TRP A 22 -1.75 8.78 -13.66
N ILE A 23 -1.51 7.64 -13.02
CA ILE A 23 -0.40 6.74 -13.32
C ILE A 23 -0.99 5.54 -14.05
N ILE A 24 -0.50 5.28 -15.27
CA ILE A 24 -0.90 4.12 -16.07
C ILE A 24 0.31 3.22 -16.22
N LYS A 25 0.15 1.94 -15.85
CA LYS A 25 1.18 0.91 -15.96
C LYS A 25 1.00 0.12 -17.24
N PHE A 26 2.08 -0.02 -18.00
CA PHE A 26 2.12 -0.82 -19.21
C PHE A 26 2.92 -2.09 -18.95
N PRO A 27 2.44 -3.27 -19.38
CA PRO A 27 3.19 -4.51 -19.23
C PRO A 27 4.55 -4.44 -19.90
N SER A 28 5.56 -4.99 -19.28
CA SER A 28 6.86 -5.23 -19.93
C SER A 28 6.74 -6.40 -20.92
N SER A 29 7.78 -6.63 -21.71
CA SER A 29 7.83 -7.77 -22.65
C SER A 29 7.80 -9.14 -21.94
N TYR A 30 8.08 -9.18 -20.65
CA TYR A 30 8.11 -10.39 -19.82
C TYR A 30 6.83 -10.60 -19.02
N ASP A 31 5.96 -9.61 -18.94
CA ASP A 31 4.72 -9.68 -18.19
C ASP A 31 3.63 -10.42 -18.96
N SER A 32 2.74 -11.06 -18.22
CA SER A 32 1.51 -11.63 -18.75
C SER A 32 0.64 -10.52 -19.39
N LYS A 33 -0.04 -10.85 -20.50
CA LYS A 33 -1.02 -9.95 -21.12
C LYS A 33 -2.18 -9.57 -20.18
N ASP A 34 -2.34 -10.28 -19.08
CA ASP A 34 -3.41 -10.13 -18.11
C ASP A 34 -2.99 -9.32 -16.87
N ILE A 35 -1.69 -8.94 -16.76
CA ILE A 35 -1.15 -8.32 -15.55
C ILE A 35 -1.92 -7.05 -15.14
N GLY A 36 -2.29 -6.19 -16.10
CA GLY A 36 -3.05 -4.97 -15.81
C GLY A 36 -4.47 -5.27 -15.30
N ARG A 37 -5.12 -6.32 -15.81
CA ARG A 37 -6.41 -6.77 -15.32
C ARG A 37 -6.29 -7.39 -13.92
N GLN A 38 -5.28 -8.21 -13.69
CA GLN A 38 -5.04 -8.81 -12.38
C GLN A 38 -4.78 -7.74 -11.30
N GLU A 39 -3.98 -6.73 -11.62
CA GLU A 39 -3.71 -5.62 -10.70
C GLU A 39 -4.97 -4.80 -10.40
N TYR A 40 -5.82 -4.58 -11.41
CA TYR A 40 -7.11 -3.93 -11.24
C TYR A 40 -8.05 -4.73 -10.32
N ASP A 41 -8.22 -6.02 -10.60
CA ASP A 41 -9.10 -6.90 -9.81
C ASP A 41 -8.62 -6.99 -8.36
N TYR A 42 -7.29 -7.04 -8.15
CA TYR A 42 -6.70 -7.03 -6.83
C TYR A 42 -6.93 -5.72 -6.06
N ALA A 43 -6.78 -4.58 -6.75
CA ALA A 43 -7.09 -3.28 -6.19
C ALA A 43 -8.59 -3.13 -5.84
N MET A 44 -9.48 -3.67 -6.66
CA MET A 44 -10.92 -3.67 -6.37
C MET A 44 -11.24 -4.52 -5.14
N CYS A 45 -10.64 -5.70 -5.01
CA CYS A 45 -10.75 -6.52 -3.80
C CYS A 45 -10.28 -5.76 -2.55
N ALA A 46 -9.14 -5.07 -2.62
CA ALA A 46 -8.66 -4.26 -1.51
C ALA A 46 -9.65 -3.16 -1.11
N LYS A 47 -10.27 -2.48 -2.08
CA LYS A 47 -11.31 -1.47 -1.83
C LYS A 47 -12.54 -2.08 -1.16
N GLU A 48 -13.00 -3.24 -1.60
CA GLU A 48 -14.11 -3.98 -0.99
C GLU A 48 -13.81 -4.39 0.45
N CYS A 49 -12.54 -4.74 0.75
CA CYS A 49 -12.06 -5.00 2.10
C CYS A 49 -11.93 -3.74 2.98
N GLY A 50 -12.27 -2.56 2.46
CA GLY A 50 -12.20 -1.30 3.19
C GLY A 50 -10.79 -0.71 3.32
N ILE A 51 -9.87 -1.08 2.43
CA ILE A 51 -8.55 -0.47 2.36
C ILE A 51 -8.67 0.91 1.69
N ALA A 52 -8.08 1.92 2.32
CA ALA A 52 -8.04 3.26 1.78
C ALA A 52 -7.13 3.30 0.53
N MET A 53 -7.72 3.47 -0.63
CA MET A 53 -7.05 3.53 -1.93
C MET A 53 -7.62 4.65 -2.79
N GLU A 54 -6.80 5.16 -3.69
CA GLU A 54 -7.25 6.06 -4.75
C GLU A 54 -8.16 5.36 -5.77
N ASN A 55 -8.77 6.15 -6.62
CA ASN A 55 -9.54 5.64 -7.74
C ASN A 55 -8.64 4.86 -8.70
N VAL A 56 -9.11 3.70 -9.10
CA VAL A 56 -8.45 2.83 -10.08
C VAL A 56 -9.34 2.64 -11.30
N ARG A 57 -8.72 2.46 -12.45
CA ARG A 57 -9.42 2.24 -13.73
C ARG A 57 -8.64 1.22 -14.57
N LEU A 58 -9.37 0.37 -15.25
CA LEU A 58 -8.81 -0.48 -16.28
C LEU A 58 -9.01 0.23 -17.63
N PHE A 59 -7.91 0.71 -18.22
CA PHE A 59 -7.93 1.35 -19.53
C PHE A 59 -7.96 0.30 -20.63
N SER A 60 -8.77 0.53 -21.66
CA SER A 60 -8.88 -0.39 -22.79
C SER A 60 -7.58 -0.54 -23.55
N SER A 61 -7.31 -1.73 -24.06
CA SER A 61 -6.13 -2.05 -24.85
C SER A 61 -6.52 -3.06 -25.94
N GLU A 62 -5.96 -2.91 -27.14
CA GLU A 62 -6.10 -3.89 -28.23
C GLU A 62 -5.11 -5.06 -28.11
N ARG A 63 -4.06 -4.89 -27.28
CA ARG A 63 -2.94 -5.84 -27.16
C ARG A 63 -3.00 -6.71 -25.91
N THR A 64 -3.72 -6.25 -24.88
CA THR A 64 -3.79 -6.85 -23.56
C THR A 64 -5.23 -6.83 -23.05
N LYS A 65 -5.51 -7.47 -21.91
CA LYS A 65 -6.82 -7.38 -21.24
C LYS A 65 -7.09 -6.02 -20.57
N GLY A 66 -6.23 -5.04 -20.78
CA GLY A 66 -6.32 -3.68 -20.27
C GLY A 66 -5.06 -3.23 -19.53
N TYR A 67 -4.92 -1.92 -19.41
CA TYR A 67 -3.85 -1.30 -18.63
C TYR A 67 -4.41 -0.82 -17.29
N PHE A 68 -3.73 -1.19 -16.21
CA PHE A 68 -4.06 -0.70 -14.88
C PHE A 68 -3.70 0.78 -14.75
N GLY A 69 -4.61 1.58 -14.23
CA GLY A 69 -4.36 2.98 -13.89
C GLY A 69 -4.87 3.31 -12.51
N THR A 70 -4.13 4.15 -11.81
CA THR A 70 -4.50 4.72 -10.52
C THR A 70 -4.39 6.22 -10.53
N LYS A 71 -5.35 6.91 -9.91
CA LYS A 71 -5.28 8.35 -9.70
C LYS A 71 -4.10 8.67 -8.79
N ARG A 72 -3.43 9.80 -9.04
CA ARG A 72 -2.29 10.22 -8.23
C ARG A 72 -2.77 10.84 -6.92
N PHE A 73 -2.27 10.34 -5.81
CA PHE A 73 -2.51 10.90 -4.48
C PHE A 73 -1.49 11.98 -4.08
N ASP A 74 -0.39 12.12 -4.84
CA ASP A 74 0.67 13.11 -4.59
C ASP A 74 0.40 14.45 -5.29
N ARG A 75 -0.85 14.69 -5.65
CA ARG A 75 -1.32 15.92 -6.29
C ARG A 75 -2.55 16.46 -5.57
N THR A 76 -2.65 17.78 -5.48
CA THR A 76 -3.89 18.43 -5.02
C THR A 76 -4.99 18.24 -6.07
N ASN A 77 -6.24 18.16 -5.59
CA ASN A 77 -7.43 18.04 -6.47
C ASN A 77 -7.90 19.39 -7.02
N ASP A 78 -7.11 20.45 -6.85
CA ASP A 78 -7.40 21.77 -7.40
C ASP A 78 -6.93 21.89 -8.88
N SER A 79 -7.38 22.92 -9.57
CA SER A 79 -7.05 23.21 -10.97
C SER A 79 -5.54 23.41 -11.23
N ARG A 80 -4.73 23.59 -10.18
CA ARG A 80 -3.29 23.80 -10.26
C ARG A 80 -2.48 22.50 -10.18
N SER A 81 -3.11 21.41 -9.72
CA SER A 81 -2.45 20.10 -9.54
C SER A 81 -1.07 20.22 -8.87
N ARG A 82 -1.01 20.90 -7.73
CA ARG A 82 0.22 21.11 -6.99
C ARG A 82 0.72 19.80 -6.38
N ARG A 83 2.03 19.70 -6.21
CA ARG A 83 2.64 18.54 -5.55
C ARG A 83 2.38 18.60 -4.05
N ILE A 84 1.92 17.48 -3.49
CA ILE A 84 1.82 17.28 -2.05
C ILE A 84 3.18 16.82 -1.54
N HIS A 85 3.62 17.38 -0.42
CA HIS A 85 4.86 16.94 0.21
C HIS A 85 4.69 15.52 0.77
N MET A 86 5.65 14.64 0.45
CA MET A 86 5.54 13.22 0.79
C MET A 86 6.89 12.63 1.18
N VAL A 87 6.84 11.63 2.05
CA VAL A 87 8.02 10.86 2.46
C VAL A 87 7.66 9.38 2.60
N SER A 88 8.50 8.50 2.07
CA SER A 88 8.34 7.05 2.27
C SER A 88 9.01 6.59 3.56
N THR A 89 8.56 5.47 4.10
CA THR A 89 9.22 4.80 5.22
C THR A 89 10.68 4.51 4.91
N SER A 90 10.97 4.07 3.68
CA SER A 90 12.36 3.88 3.21
C SER A 90 13.17 5.17 3.32
N GLY A 91 12.64 6.31 2.91
CA GLY A 91 13.32 7.61 3.02
C GLY A 91 13.55 8.05 4.47
N LEU A 92 12.61 7.75 5.37
CA LEU A 92 12.75 8.04 6.80
C LEU A 92 13.76 7.13 7.49
N LEU A 93 13.85 5.86 7.10
CA LEU A 93 14.73 4.86 7.70
C LEU A 93 16.13 4.83 7.07
N GLU A 94 16.34 5.38 5.87
CA GLU A 94 17.66 5.49 5.24
C GLU A 94 18.66 6.30 6.08
N THR A 95 18.20 7.15 6.95
CA THR A 95 19.04 7.82 7.96
C THR A 95 19.53 6.87 9.05
N SER A 96 18.96 5.68 9.16
CA SER A 96 19.41 4.61 10.06
C SER A 96 19.67 3.31 9.29
N HIS A 97 20.85 3.17 8.72
CA HIS A 97 21.35 1.94 8.07
C HIS A 97 21.36 0.68 8.97
N ARG A 98 20.57 0.66 10.05
CA ARG A 98 20.66 -0.34 11.14
C ARG A 98 19.41 -1.22 11.29
N ILE A 99 18.38 -1.05 10.47
CA ILE A 99 17.18 -1.92 10.52
C ILE A 99 17.18 -2.82 9.28
N PRO A 100 17.77 -4.01 9.36
CA PRO A 100 17.89 -4.91 8.21
C PRO A 100 16.54 -5.50 7.78
N ASN A 101 15.56 -5.60 8.69
CA ASN A 101 14.23 -6.16 8.44
C ASN A 101 13.18 -5.25 9.05
N LEU A 102 12.27 -4.72 8.23
CA LEU A 102 11.13 -3.97 8.70
C LEU A 102 10.09 -4.93 9.31
N ASP A 103 9.53 -4.54 10.45
CA ASP A 103 8.39 -5.20 11.07
C ASP A 103 7.22 -4.23 11.20
N TYR A 104 5.98 -4.74 11.11
CA TYR A 104 4.80 -3.90 11.27
C TYR A 104 4.71 -3.22 12.64
N ASP A 105 5.32 -3.77 13.68
CA ASP A 105 5.44 -3.11 14.99
C ASP A 105 6.19 -1.78 14.89
N ILE A 106 7.31 -1.78 14.16
CA ILE A 106 8.13 -0.59 13.93
C ILE A 106 7.37 0.40 13.04
N LEU A 107 6.72 -0.10 11.99
CA LEU A 107 5.94 0.71 11.07
C LEU A 107 4.75 1.37 11.77
N MET A 108 4.05 0.67 12.67
CA MET A 108 2.98 1.23 13.50
C MET A 108 3.47 2.35 14.41
N GLN A 109 4.60 2.13 15.08
CA GLN A 109 5.20 3.14 15.95
C GLN A 109 5.62 4.38 15.15
N LEU A 110 6.25 4.20 14.00
CA LEU A 110 6.62 5.30 13.10
C LEU A 110 5.37 6.07 12.65
N THR A 111 4.31 5.37 12.27
CA THR A 111 3.03 5.96 11.87
C THR A 111 2.47 6.81 12.99
N LEU A 112 2.38 6.28 14.22
CA LEU A 112 1.88 7.02 15.37
C LEU A 112 2.77 8.24 15.70
N GLN A 113 4.08 8.08 15.65
CA GLN A 113 5.01 9.19 15.95
C GLN A 113 4.91 10.33 14.93
N LEU A 114 4.77 9.98 13.65
CA LEU A 114 4.72 10.96 12.57
C LEU A 114 3.36 11.64 12.45
N THR A 115 2.28 10.86 12.50
CA THR A 115 0.90 11.37 12.27
C THR A 115 0.23 11.87 13.55
N LYS A 116 0.65 11.41 14.71
CA LYS A 116 -0.01 11.65 16.02
C LYS A 116 -1.47 11.18 16.03
N SER A 117 -1.84 10.21 15.20
CA SER A 117 -3.21 9.76 14.99
C SER A 117 -3.34 8.25 15.09
N MET A 118 -4.20 7.78 15.97
CA MET A 118 -4.58 6.37 16.05
C MET A 118 -5.43 5.95 14.84
N GLU A 119 -6.17 6.86 14.23
CA GLU A 119 -6.92 6.57 13.00
C GLU A 119 -5.98 6.15 11.86
N GLU A 120 -4.83 6.82 11.74
CA GLU A 120 -3.82 6.45 10.74
C GLU A 120 -3.19 5.07 11.05
N CYS A 121 -3.02 4.74 12.33
CA CYS A 121 -2.61 3.39 12.75
C CYS A 121 -3.67 2.33 12.41
N GLU A 122 -4.96 2.65 12.55
CA GLU A 122 -6.05 1.75 12.15
C GLU A 122 -6.07 1.53 10.64
N LYS A 123 -5.81 2.56 9.83
CA LYS A 123 -5.67 2.41 8.37
C LYS A 123 -4.51 1.48 8.02
N LEU A 124 -3.36 1.66 8.66
CA LEU A 124 -2.20 0.78 8.47
C LEU A 124 -2.48 -0.65 8.93
N TYR A 125 -3.20 -0.82 10.04
CA TYR A 125 -3.61 -2.14 10.54
C TYR A 125 -4.49 -2.88 9.52
N ARG A 126 -5.46 -2.20 8.90
CA ARG A 126 -6.27 -2.77 7.82
C ARG A 126 -5.42 -3.21 6.64
N LEU A 127 -4.47 -2.37 6.23
CA LEU A 127 -3.55 -2.67 5.14
C LEU A 127 -2.67 -3.88 5.47
N MET A 128 -2.15 -3.98 6.69
CA MET A 128 -1.41 -5.16 7.16
C MET A 128 -2.26 -6.44 7.06
N CYS A 129 -3.49 -6.40 7.56
CA CYS A 129 -4.41 -7.55 7.46
C CYS A 129 -4.63 -7.97 6.01
N PHE A 130 -4.86 -7.01 5.11
CA PHE A 130 -5.02 -7.28 3.69
C PHE A 130 -3.75 -7.90 3.09
N ASN A 131 -2.59 -7.32 3.34
CA ASN A 131 -1.31 -7.83 2.82
C ASN A 131 -1.07 -9.29 3.25
N VAL A 132 -1.40 -9.61 4.49
CA VAL A 132 -1.27 -10.99 5.01
C VAL A 132 -2.24 -11.94 4.29
N TYR A 133 -3.54 -11.65 4.32
CA TYR A 133 -4.56 -12.58 3.82
C TYR A 133 -4.62 -12.66 2.30
N ALA A 134 -4.33 -11.56 1.60
CA ALA A 134 -4.27 -11.51 0.14
C ALA A 134 -2.90 -11.88 -0.43
N HIS A 135 -1.95 -12.29 0.41
CA HIS A 135 -0.59 -12.66 -0.01
C HIS A 135 0.14 -11.57 -0.81
N ASN A 136 -0.04 -10.31 -0.43
CA ASN A 136 0.81 -9.23 -0.92
C ASN A 136 2.12 -9.23 -0.12
N ARG A 137 3.08 -10.03 -0.56
CA ARG A 137 4.38 -10.20 0.12
C ARG A 137 5.44 -9.18 -0.30
N ASP A 138 5.13 -8.35 -1.29
CA ASP A 138 5.99 -7.23 -1.73
C ASP A 138 5.72 -5.96 -0.90
N ASP A 139 5.44 -6.14 0.39
CA ASP A 139 5.10 -5.09 1.35
C ASP A 139 6.36 -4.45 1.97
N HIS A 140 7.29 -4.01 1.11
CA HIS A 140 8.53 -3.40 1.57
C HIS A 140 8.39 -1.89 1.90
N SER A 141 9.38 -1.33 2.59
CA SER A 141 9.37 0.03 3.15
C SER A 141 9.08 1.16 2.14
N LYS A 142 9.29 0.92 0.83
CA LYS A 142 8.97 1.90 -0.22
C LYS A 142 7.47 2.01 -0.49
N ASN A 143 6.69 0.98 -0.11
CA ASN A 143 5.24 0.91 -0.35
C ASN A 143 4.41 1.55 0.77
N PHE A 144 5.07 2.10 1.81
CA PHE A 144 4.42 2.85 2.87
C PHE A 144 4.90 4.30 2.82
N THR A 145 3.98 5.22 2.53
CA THR A 145 4.27 6.64 2.32
C THR A 145 3.35 7.49 3.16
N TYR A 146 3.86 8.65 3.58
CA TYR A 146 3.09 9.65 4.33
C TYR A 146 3.02 10.93 3.50
N LEU A 147 1.87 11.58 3.56
CA LEU A 147 1.56 12.84 2.90
C LEU A 147 1.41 13.93 3.96
N TYR A 148 1.93 15.12 3.69
CA TYR A 148 1.71 16.26 4.55
C TYR A 148 0.47 17.03 4.09
N ASP A 149 -0.52 17.10 4.97
CA ASP A 149 -1.72 17.90 4.79
C ASP A 149 -1.43 19.34 5.24
N GLU A 150 -1.29 20.25 4.27
CA GLU A 150 -0.97 21.65 4.56
C GLU A 150 -2.13 22.37 5.27
N ASP A 151 -3.37 21.98 5.04
CA ASP A 151 -4.55 22.61 5.63
C ASP A 151 -4.71 22.21 7.10
N GLU A 152 -4.45 20.96 7.42
CA GLU A 152 -4.50 20.44 8.80
C GLU A 152 -3.15 20.56 9.54
N GLY A 153 -2.06 20.81 8.80
CA GLY A 153 -0.72 20.92 9.37
C GLY A 153 -0.18 19.62 9.96
N CYS A 154 -0.57 18.48 9.40
CA CYS A 154 -0.21 17.16 9.93
C CYS A 154 0.16 16.16 8.82
N TRP A 155 0.86 15.10 9.22
CA TRP A 155 1.14 13.97 8.36
C TRP A 155 0.00 12.96 8.40
N LYS A 156 -0.30 12.35 7.27
CA LYS A 156 -1.28 11.27 7.12
C LYS A 156 -0.66 10.11 6.35
N LEU A 157 -1.08 8.89 6.64
CA LEU A 157 -0.72 7.74 5.82
C LEU A 157 -1.34 7.91 4.42
N SER A 158 -0.56 7.67 3.37
CA SER A 158 -1.08 7.73 2.01
C SER A 158 -2.13 6.64 1.78
N PRO A 159 -3.01 6.82 0.77
CA PRO A 159 -3.74 5.69 0.22
C PRO A 159 -2.78 4.55 -0.14
N ALA A 160 -3.24 3.30 -0.02
CA ALA A 160 -2.46 2.14 -0.41
C ALA A 160 -2.24 2.11 -1.93
N TYR A 161 -1.09 1.65 -2.35
CA TYR A 161 -0.69 1.55 -3.75
C TYR A 161 0.25 0.36 -3.95
N ASP A 162 0.46 -0.02 -5.20
CA ASP A 162 1.33 -1.14 -5.57
C ASP A 162 0.93 -2.46 -4.89
N LEU A 163 -0.37 -2.67 -4.71
CA LEU A 163 -0.89 -3.91 -4.15
C LEU A 163 -0.96 -4.96 -5.25
N THR A 164 -0.28 -6.09 -5.04
CA THR A 164 -0.27 -7.20 -5.99
C THR A 164 -0.06 -8.51 -5.27
N TYR A 165 -0.59 -9.60 -5.83
CA TYR A 165 -0.21 -10.93 -5.38
C TYR A 165 1.27 -11.16 -5.65
N SER A 166 2.01 -11.53 -4.65
CA SER A 166 3.43 -11.78 -4.77
C SER A 166 3.83 -13.06 -4.03
N ASN A 167 4.45 -13.96 -4.78
CA ASN A 167 5.17 -15.10 -4.22
C ASN A 167 6.63 -14.74 -3.99
N SER A 168 6.96 -13.66 -3.33
CA SER A 168 8.32 -13.14 -3.16
C SER A 168 9.45 -14.19 -3.29
N ILE A 169 10.63 -13.78 -3.69
CA ILE A 169 11.81 -14.65 -3.70
C ILE A 169 12.03 -15.17 -2.28
N GLY A 170 11.70 -16.46 -2.03
CA GLY A 170 11.76 -17.08 -0.70
C GLY A 170 10.40 -17.26 0.00
N GLY A 171 9.30 -16.72 -0.53
CA GLY A 171 7.95 -16.94 0.03
C GLY A 171 7.66 -16.18 1.31
N GLU A 172 8.42 -15.12 1.63
CA GLU A 172 8.27 -14.33 2.85
C GLU A 172 7.78 -12.92 2.57
N HIS A 173 7.08 -12.32 3.54
CA HIS A 173 6.75 -10.91 3.56
C HIS A 173 8.02 -10.06 3.69
N ALA A 174 8.11 -8.98 2.92
CA ALA A 174 9.20 -8.01 3.04
C ALA A 174 9.13 -7.24 4.36
N THR A 175 7.91 -7.05 4.91
CA THR A 175 7.67 -6.53 6.27
C THR A 175 7.09 -7.66 7.12
N THR A 176 7.79 -8.06 8.19
CA THR A 176 7.33 -9.12 9.07
C THR A 176 6.18 -8.68 9.96
N VAL A 177 5.37 -9.63 10.40
CA VAL A 177 4.28 -9.41 11.36
C VAL A 177 4.65 -10.11 12.66
N ASN A 178 4.95 -9.36 13.70
CA ASN A 178 5.44 -9.90 14.98
C ASN A 178 6.65 -10.84 14.80
N GLY A 179 7.58 -10.46 13.91
CA GLY A 179 8.76 -11.24 13.58
C GLY A 179 8.51 -12.41 12.61
N ASN A 180 7.26 -12.69 12.24
CA ASN A 180 6.91 -13.76 11.32
C ASN A 180 6.76 -13.21 9.88
N GLY A 181 7.64 -13.62 8.99
CA GLY A 181 7.58 -13.25 7.56
C GLY A 181 7.03 -14.36 6.67
N VAL A 182 7.10 -15.61 7.11
CA VAL A 182 6.79 -16.78 6.28
C VAL A 182 5.28 -17.01 6.17
N ASN A 183 4.61 -17.09 7.31
CA ASN A 183 3.18 -17.36 7.38
C ASN A 183 2.56 -16.67 8.60
N PRO A 184 2.43 -15.33 8.60
CA PRO A 184 1.76 -14.64 9.70
C PRO A 184 0.31 -15.08 9.83
N GLU A 185 -0.12 -15.32 11.06
CA GLU A 185 -1.48 -15.73 11.39
C GLU A 185 -2.21 -14.66 12.19
N LEU A 186 -3.49 -14.92 12.50
CA LEU A 186 -4.32 -13.99 13.26
C LEU A 186 -3.69 -13.57 14.59
N ASP A 187 -3.03 -14.50 15.29
CA ASP A 187 -2.39 -14.19 16.57
C ASP A 187 -1.22 -13.21 16.40
N ASP A 188 -0.42 -13.34 15.36
CA ASP A 188 0.65 -12.38 15.03
C ASP A 188 0.08 -10.99 14.76
N ILE A 189 -0.99 -10.91 13.96
CA ILE A 189 -1.71 -9.67 13.64
C ILE A 189 -2.23 -9.01 14.92
N LEU A 190 -2.82 -9.78 15.82
CA LEU A 190 -3.39 -9.27 17.08
C LEU A 190 -2.31 -8.78 18.05
N VAL A 191 -1.13 -9.39 18.06
CA VAL A 191 -0.01 -8.89 18.86
C VAL A 191 0.41 -7.50 18.40
N VAL A 192 0.49 -7.26 17.09
CA VAL A 192 0.79 -5.91 16.55
C VAL A 192 -0.27 -4.90 16.99
N ALA A 193 -1.55 -5.26 16.89
CA ALA A 193 -2.66 -4.41 17.35
C ALA A 193 -2.55 -4.07 18.84
N GLN A 194 -2.25 -5.06 19.69
CA GLN A 194 -2.10 -4.88 21.12
C GLN A 194 -0.95 -3.95 21.47
N LYS A 195 0.20 -4.13 20.84
CA LYS A 195 1.41 -3.32 21.12
C LYS A 195 1.22 -1.85 20.81
N ILE A 196 0.48 -1.50 19.76
CA ILE A 196 0.19 -0.10 19.43
C ILE A 196 -1.00 0.47 20.21
N GLY A 197 -1.77 -0.37 20.91
CA GLY A 197 -2.88 0.06 21.74
C GLY A 197 -4.23 0.16 21.03
N LEU A 198 -4.45 -0.59 19.95
CA LEU A 198 -5.76 -0.68 19.29
C LEU A 198 -6.78 -1.40 20.19
N ASN A 199 -8.06 -1.06 20.01
CA ASN A 199 -9.14 -1.81 20.65
C ASN A 199 -9.14 -3.26 20.12
N MET A 200 -8.88 -4.22 21.00
CA MET A 200 -8.67 -5.62 20.61
C MET A 200 -9.91 -6.30 20.03
N THR A 201 -11.10 -5.95 20.53
CA THR A 201 -12.37 -6.47 19.99
C THR A 201 -12.56 -5.99 18.54
N MET A 202 -12.33 -4.71 18.30
CA MET A 202 -12.43 -4.14 16.95
C MET A 202 -11.32 -4.65 16.03
N ALA A 203 -10.10 -4.75 16.52
CA ALA A 203 -8.97 -5.27 15.76
C ALA A 203 -9.22 -6.71 15.29
N ARG A 204 -9.68 -7.59 16.20
CA ARG A 204 -10.03 -8.96 15.83
C ARG A 204 -11.16 -9.01 14.80
N LYS A 205 -12.23 -8.23 15.00
CA LYS A 205 -13.34 -8.16 14.05
C LYS A 205 -12.87 -7.69 12.67
N THR A 206 -12.04 -6.65 12.62
CA THR A 206 -11.49 -6.11 11.37
C THR A 206 -10.65 -7.16 10.64
N ALA A 207 -9.73 -7.85 11.35
CA ALA A 207 -8.90 -8.88 10.74
C ALA A 207 -9.72 -10.02 10.14
N LEU A 208 -10.72 -10.50 10.88
CA LEU A 208 -11.60 -11.58 10.41
C LEU A 208 -12.46 -11.15 9.22
N ASN A 209 -13.01 -9.94 9.24
CA ASN A 209 -13.79 -9.40 8.12
C ASN A 209 -12.95 -9.28 6.84
N ILE A 210 -11.70 -8.81 6.96
CA ILE A 210 -10.80 -8.71 5.81
C ILE A 210 -10.44 -10.09 5.29
N ARG A 211 -10.14 -11.05 6.17
CA ARG A 211 -9.89 -12.43 5.78
C ARG A 211 -11.06 -13.02 4.99
N ASP A 212 -12.28 -12.83 5.49
CA ASP A 212 -13.49 -13.38 4.88
C ASP A 212 -13.85 -12.66 3.57
N CYS A 213 -13.45 -11.40 3.42
CA CYS A 213 -13.63 -10.62 2.18
C CYS A 213 -12.64 -11.04 1.07
N VAL A 214 -11.41 -11.41 1.44
CA VAL A 214 -10.38 -11.85 0.49
C VAL A 214 -10.65 -13.26 -0.05
N ASN A 215 -11.29 -14.13 0.72
CA ASN A 215 -11.62 -15.52 0.36
C ASN A 215 -12.91 -15.62 -0.46
#